data_c965a642f3b0b2c8215f77cb69a2cbb8
#
_entry.id   c965a642f3b0b2c8215f77cb69a2cbb8
#
_cell.length_a   1.000
_cell.length_b   1.000
_cell.length_c   1.000
_cell.angle_alpha   90.00
_cell.angle_beta   90.00
_cell.angle_gamma   90.00
#
_symmetry.space_group_name_H-M   'P 1'
#
loop_
_entity.id
_entity.type
_entity.pdbx_description
1 polymer ?
#
loop_
_entity_poly.entity_id
_entity_poly.type
_entity_poly.pdbx_seq_one_letter_code
_entity_poly.pdbx_strand_id
1 'polypeptide(L)'
;IPFFTSIFPIISFAFETFLPNPGDYSFLYTGDPNNLTTKWWVTSENVTENGMYGQKGILYNNTIWTAFKGTMLVSVSCALIAGTIGTLIGYAVSKNRRSRWANYVNSVAFLPYLMPSIAVGVAFFILFSNKYFNLFNTYALLIIAGTIKYIPFASRSSLNSMLQLSGEI
;
A
#
# COMPACT_ATOMS: atom_id res chain seq x y z
N ILE A 1 6.93 -10.06 -22.00
CA ILE A 1 8.08 -9.76 -21.11
C ILE A 1 7.63 -9.29 -19.72
N PRO A 2 6.74 -8.27 -19.53
CA PRO A 2 6.37 -7.81 -18.19
C PRO A 2 5.63 -8.88 -17.34
N PHE A 3 4.95 -9.82 -17.95
CA PHE A 3 4.32 -10.93 -17.25
C PHE A 3 5.35 -11.80 -16.50
N PHE A 4 6.42 -12.22 -17.17
CA PHE A 4 7.45 -13.05 -16.55
C PHE A 4 8.23 -12.30 -15.47
N THR A 5 8.55 -11.03 -15.67
CA THR A 5 9.30 -10.24 -14.69
C THR A 5 8.51 -9.90 -13.44
N SER A 6 7.18 -9.86 -13.50
CA SER A 6 6.32 -9.53 -12.36
C SER A 6 5.73 -10.77 -11.67
N ILE A 7 5.26 -11.75 -12.43
CA ILE A 7 4.54 -12.90 -11.86
C ILE A 7 5.52 -14.00 -11.41
N PHE A 8 6.59 -14.24 -12.15
CA PHE A 8 7.56 -15.27 -11.79
C PHE A 8 8.19 -15.07 -10.40
N PRO A 9 8.65 -13.87 -10.00
CA PRO A 9 9.14 -13.64 -8.65
C PRO A 9 8.08 -13.88 -7.57
N ILE A 10 6.83 -13.50 -7.81
CA ILE A 10 5.73 -13.71 -6.85
C ILE A 10 5.49 -15.20 -6.63
N ILE A 11 5.44 -15.98 -7.72
CA ILE A 11 5.29 -17.44 -7.63
C ILE A 11 6.49 -18.06 -6.91
N SER A 12 7.73 -17.63 -7.23
CA SER A 12 8.92 -18.11 -6.60
C SER A 12 8.91 -17.85 -5.08
N PHE A 13 8.59 -16.63 -4.65
CA PHE A 13 8.45 -16.31 -3.24
C PHE A 13 7.31 -17.11 -2.56
N ALA A 14 6.19 -17.31 -3.24
CA ALA A 14 5.11 -18.13 -2.69
C ALA A 14 5.55 -19.58 -2.49
N PHE A 15 6.29 -20.15 -3.44
CA PHE A 15 6.88 -21.50 -3.30
C PHE A 15 7.89 -21.58 -2.16
N GLU A 16 8.72 -20.56 -1.98
CA GLU A 16 9.74 -20.53 -0.95
C GLU A 16 9.14 -20.62 0.46
N THR A 17 7.90 -20.16 0.66
CA THR A 17 7.19 -20.28 1.94
C THR A 17 6.83 -21.71 2.33
N PHE A 18 6.90 -22.66 1.39
CA PHE A 18 6.65 -24.08 1.64
C PHE A 18 7.94 -24.90 1.75
N LEU A 19 9.09 -24.28 1.60
CA LEU A 19 10.38 -24.99 1.75
C LEU A 19 10.76 -25.11 3.24
N PRO A 20 11.35 -26.23 3.65
CA PRO A 20 11.85 -26.42 5.02
C PRO A 20 12.99 -25.46 5.34
N ASN A 21 13.88 -25.22 4.38
CA ASN A 21 14.97 -24.26 4.47
C ASN A 21 14.91 -23.29 3.29
N PRO A 22 15.16 -21.99 3.50
CA PRO A 22 15.21 -21.01 2.42
C PRO A 22 16.26 -21.41 1.36
N GLY A 23 15.84 -21.44 0.10
CA GLY A 23 16.73 -21.76 -1.02
C GLY A 23 16.98 -23.26 -1.26
N ASP A 24 16.39 -24.16 -0.49
CA ASP A 24 16.51 -25.59 -0.69
C ASP A 24 15.46 -26.11 -1.69
N TYR A 25 15.84 -26.14 -2.95
CA TYR A 25 15.00 -26.64 -4.05
C TYR A 25 15.24 -28.13 -4.37
N SER A 26 15.76 -28.90 -3.41
CA SER A 26 16.07 -30.33 -3.59
C SER A 26 14.86 -31.15 -4.02
N PHE A 27 13.64 -30.74 -3.64
CA PHE A 27 12.39 -31.39 -4.05
C PHE A 27 12.20 -31.46 -5.59
N LEU A 28 12.78 -30.49 -6.33
CA LEU A 28 12.72 -30.48 -7.80
C LEU A 28 13.53 -31.64 -8.42
N TYR A 29 14.55 -32.13 -7.72
CA TYR A 29 15.42 -33.19 -8.21
C TYR A 29 15.04 -34.56 -7.64
N THR A 30 14.56 -34.59 -6.40
CA THR A 30 14.19 -35.82 -5.71
C THR A 30 12.77 -36.27 -5.96
N GLY A 31 11.88 -35.34 -6.32
CA GLY A 31 10.45 -35.60 -6.54
C GLY A 31 9.72 -36.01 -5.25
N ASP A 32 10.33 -35.84 -4.06
CA ASP A 32 9.75 -36.26 -2.80
C ASP A 32 8.88 -35.13 -2.21
N PRO A 33 7.54 -35.30 -2.12
CA PRO A 33 6.66 -34.30 -1.55
C PRO A 33 6.88 -34.04 -0.05
N ASN A 34 7.63 -34.93 0.65
CA ASN A 34 7.97 -34.72 2.06
C ASN A 34 8.96 -33.56 2.28
N ASN A 35 9.56 -33.05 1.21
CA ASN A 35 10.41 -31.85 1.25
C ASN A 35 9.62 -30.53 1.27
N LEU A 36 8.31 -30.57 1.30
CA LEU A 36 7.45 -29.38 1.47
C LEU A 36 6.89 -29.33 2.88
N THR A 37 6.87 -28.14 3.46
CA THR A 37 6.39 -27.93 4.83
C THR A 37 5.41 -26.76 4.91
N THR A 38 4.42 -26.87 5.80
CA THR A 38 3.52 -25.76 6.14
C THR A 38 3.85 -25.14 7.49
N LYS A 39 4.99 -25.54 8.11
CA LYS A 39 5.36 -25.09 9.46
C LYS A 39 5.40 -23.57 9.61
N TRP A 40 5.83 -22.84 8.58
CA TRP A 40 5.88 -21.38 8.59
C TRP A 40 4.51 -20.72 8.64
N TRP A 41 3.48 -21.45 8.25
CA TRP A 41 2.09 -20.96 8.21
C TRP A 41 1.29 -21.33 9.46
N VAL A 42 1.39 -22.60 9.92
CA VAL A 42 0.42 -23.19 10.84
C VAL A 42 1.01 -23.57 12.19
N THR A 43 2.32 -23.42 12.41
CA THR A 43 2.93 -23.82 13.67
C THR A 43 2.55 -22.87 14.81
N SER A 44 1.95 -23.40 15.88
CA SER A 44 1.58 -22.66 17.09
C SER A 44 2.76 -22.48 18.06
N GLU A 45 3.81 -23.30 17.94
CA GLU A 45 5.02 -23.23 18.72
C GLU A 45 6.06 -22.33 18.03
N ASN A 46 7.03 -21.84 18.81
CA ASN A 46 8.12 -21.06 18.24
C ASN A 46 9.03 -21.95 17.40
N VAL A 47 9.16 -21.64 16.12
CA VAL A 47 10.06 -22.37 15.22
C VAL A 47 11.47 -21.86 15.45
N THR A 48 12.27 -22.65 16.16
CA THR A 48 13.69 -22.39 16.42
C THR A 48 14.52 -23.32 15.52
N GLU A 49 14.85 -22.88 14.33
CA GLU A 49 15.81 -23.57 13.48
C GLU A 49 16.87 -22.57 13.01
N ASN A 50 18.12 -23.01 13.08
CA ASN A 50 19.30 -22.33 12.50
C ASN A 50 19.52 -20.88 12.93
N GLY A 51 19.33 -20.55 14.22
CA GLY A 51 19.66 -19.23 14.76
C GLY A 51 18.68 -18.12 14.44
N MET A 52 17.57 -18.39 13.77
CA MET A 52 16.45 -17.48 13.68
C MET A 52 15.69 -17.45 15.02
N TYR A 53 15.39 -16.24 15.49
CA TYR A 53 14.57 -16.04 16.68
C TYR A 53 13.24 -16.78 16.48
N GLY A 54 12.97 -17.76 17.35
CA GLY A 54 11.79 -18.60 17.26
C GLY A 54 10.52 -17.77 17.21
N GLN A 55 9.86 -17.79 16.08
CA GLN A 55 8.58 -17.12 15.87
C GLN A 55 7.51 -18.15 15.53
N LYS A 56 6.30 -17.87 15.94
CA LYS A 56 5.13 -18.67 15.56
C LYS A 56 4.87 -18.55 14.08
N GLY A 57 4.23 -19.56 13.50
CA GLY A 57 3.75 -19.50 12.13
C GLY A 57 2.83 -18.29 11.89
N ILE A 58 2.74 -17.84 10.65
CA ILE A 58 2.05 -16.59 10.25
C ILE A 58 0.63 -16.50 10.83
N LEU A 59 -0.12 -17.61 10.81
CA LEU A 59 -1.50 -17.65 11.30
C LEU A 59 -1.62 -17.51 12.84
N TYR A 60 -0.58 -17.85 13.58
CA TYR A 60 -0.55 -17.76 15.04
C TYR A 60 0.30 -16.59 15.56
N ASN A 61 0.90 -15.80 14.66
CA ASN A 61 1.73 -14.67 15.03
C ASN A 61 0.89 -13.41 15.23
N ASN A 62 0.68 -13.03 16.48
CA ASN A 62 -0.11 -11.86 16.83
C ASN A 62 0.46 -10.54 16.28
N THR A 63 1.80 -10.46 16.13
CA THR A 63 2.46 -9.27 15.57
C THR A 63 2.05 -9.05 14.11
N ILE A 64 2.00 -10.13 13.33
CA ILE A 64 1.58 -10.08 11.91
C ILE A 64 0.12 -9.65 11.82
N TRP A 65 -0.77 -10.22 12.64
CA TRP A 65 -2.19 -9.84 12.63
C TRP A 65 -2.43 -8.41 13.08
N THR A 66 -1.67 -7.93 14.07
CA THR A 66 -1.75 -6.53 14.51
C THR A 66 -1.29 -5.59 13.40
N ALA A 67 -0.18 -5.91 12.74
CA ALA A 67 0.31 -5.14 11.59
C ALA A 67 -0.68 -5.15 10.42
N PHE A 68 -1.26 -6.32 10.10
CA PHE A 68 -2.28 -6.46 9.08
C PHE A 68 -3.52 -5.59 9.35
N LYS A 69 -4.05 -5.64 10.58
CA LYS A 69 -5.19 -4.79 10.98
C LYS A 69 -4.86 -3.30 10.85
N GLY A 70 -3.67 -2.88 11.30
CA GLY A 70 -3.21 -1.50 11.17
C GLY A 70 -3.11 -1.06 9.70
N THR A 71 -2.54 -1.90 8.85
CA THR A 71 -2.42 -1.63 7.40
C THR A 71 -3.80 -1.54 6.75
N MET A 72 -4.72 -2.44 7.09
CA MET A 72 -6.09 -2.40 6.58
C MET A 72 -6.82 -1.12 6.99
N LEU A 73 -6.71 -0.74 8.26
CA LEU A 73 -7.32 0.49 8.76
C LEU A 73 -6.78 1.73 8.01
N VAL A 74 -5.48 1.83 7.84
CA VAL A 74 -4.86 2.96 7.15
C VAL A 74 -5.25 2.98 5.67
N SER A 75 -5.15 1.85 4.97
CA SER A 75 -5.41 1.79 3.53
C SER A 75 -6.87 2.04 3.18
N VAL A 76 -7.81 1.45 3.93
CA VAL A 76 -9.25 1.69 3.72
C VAL A 76 -9.61 3.15 4.01
N SER A 77 -9.10 3.72 5.11
CA SER A 77 -9.35 5.12 5.45
C SER A 77 -8.79 6.06 4.38
N CYS A 78 -7.54 5.84 3.93
CA CYS A 78 -6.95 6.62 2.85
C CYS A 78 -7.74 6.51 1.55
N ALA A 79 -8.17 5.31 1.18
CA ALA A 79 -8.93 5.08 -0.06
C ALA A 79 -10.28 5.81 -0.04
N LEU A 80 -11.00 5.75 1.08
CA LEU A 80 -12.28 6.45 1.24
C LEU A 80 -12.10 7.97 1.19
N ILE A 81 -11.16 8.53 1.95
CA ILE A 81 -10.97 9.98 2.02
C ILE A 81 -10.38 10.52 0.71
N ALA A 82 -9.33 9.91 0.18
CA ALA A 82 -8.73 10.34 -1.08
C ALA A 82 -9.68 10.13 -2.26
N GLY A 83 -10.45 9.04 -2.27
CA GLY A 83 -11.46 8.76 -3.28
C GLY A 83 -12.58 9.79 -3.30
N THR A 84 -13.15 10.12 -2.14
CA THR A 84 -14.21 11.14 -2.05
C THR A 84 -13.72 12.53 -2.44
N ILE A 85 -12.58 12.98 -1.90
CA ILE A 85 -11.99 14.28 -2.24
C ILE A 85 -11.61 14.32 -3.71
N GLY A 86 -10.96 13.28 -4.23
CA GLY A 86 -10.56 13.19 -5.62
C GLY A 86 -11.75 13.21 -6.58
N THR A 87 -12.84 12.52 -6.24
CA THR A 87 -14.07 12.53 -7.03
C THR A 87 -14.71 13.91 -7.06
N LEU A 88 -14.77 14.61 -5.93
CA LEU A 88 -15.28 15.98 -5.86
C LEU A 88 -14.44 16.95 -6.69
N ILE A 89 -13.12 16.84 -6.63
CA ILE A 89 -12.20 17.64 -7.45
C ILE A 89 -12.41 17.34 -8.93
N GLY A 90 -12.44 16.07 -9.32
CA GLY A 90 -12.66 15.65 -10.71
C GLY A 90 -13.99 16.16 -11.26
N TYR A 91 -15.07 16.07 -10.48
CA TYR A 91 -16.38 16.62 -10.84
C TYR A 91 -16.35 18.13 -11.00
N ALA A 92 -15.81 18.87 -10.03
CA ALA A 92 -15.74 20.34 -10.09
C ALA A 92 -14.93 20.83 -11.30
N VAL A 93 -13.82 20.17 -11.60
CA VAL A 93 -12.97 20.49 -12.75
C VAL A 93 -13.65 20.12 -14.07
N SER A 94 -14.32 18.98 -14.17
CA SER A 94 -15.01 18.55 -15.40
C SER A 94 -16.14 19.50 -15.77
N LYS A 95 -16.92 19.95 -14.79
CA LYS A 95 -18.06 20.85 -14.99
C LYS A 95 -17.65 22.27 -15.41
N ASN A 96 -16.49 22.74 -14.97
CA ASN A 96 -16.05 24.13 -15.19
C ASN A 96 -14.73 24.22 -15.99
N ARG A 97 -14.55 23.38 -17.00
CA ARG A 97 -13.29 23.21 -17.75
C ARG A 97 -12.67 24.50 -18.30
N ARG A 98 -13.47 25.49 -18.66
CA ARG A 98 -13.01 26.78 -19.21
C ARG A 98 -12.65 27.82 -18.14
N SER A 99 -12.94 27.53 -16.87
CA SER A 99 -12.67 28.44 -15.76
C SER A 99 -11.19 28.38 -15.35
N ARG A 100 -10.61 29.55 -15.06
CA ARG A 100 -9.25 29.65 -14.47
C ARG A 100 -9.17 28.93 -13.12
N TRP A 101 -10.26 28.94 -12.36
CA TRP A 101 -10.37 28.24 -11.08
C TRP A 101 -10.25 26.71 -11.21
N ALA A 102 -10.87 26.13 -12.23
CA ALA A 102 -10.76 24.69 -12.47
C ALA A 102 -9.31 24.28 -12.77
N ASN A 103 -8.61 25.06 -13.59
CA ASN A 103 -7.20 24.83 -13.88
C ASN A 103 -6.33 24.98 -12.64
N TYR A 104 -6.60 25.96 -11.80
CA TYR A 104 -5.89 26.17 -10.53
C TYR A 104 -6.09 24.98 -9.57
N VAL A 105 -7.34 24.59 -9.32
CA VAL A 105 -7.67 23.43 -8.46
C VAL A 105 -7.03 22.15 -8.96
N ASN A 106 -7.07 21.90 -10.28
CA ASN A 106 -6.43 20.75 -10.88
C ASN A 106 -4.90 20.75 -10.69
N SER A 107 -4.26 21.91 -10.83
CA SER A 107 -2.83 22.08 -10.63
C SER A 107 -2.44 21.87 -9.17
N VAL A 108 -3.19 22.45 -8.24
CA VAL A 108 -2.95 22.29 -6.79
C VAL A 108 -3.15 20.84 -6.35
N ALA A 109 -4.20 20.17 -6.85
CA ALA A 109 -4.43 18.76 -6.54
C ALA A 109 -3.31 17.84 -7.04
N PHE A 110 -2.54 18.26 -8.05
CA PHE A 110 -1.43 17.50 -8.60
C PHE A 110 -0.07 17.80 -7.93
N LEU A 111 0.02 18.89 -7.18
CA LEU A 111 1.26 19.30 -6.49
C LEU A 111 1.91 18.21 -5.63
N PRO A 112 1.16 17.44 -4.81
CA PRO A 112 1.76 16.40 -3.97
C PRO A 112 2.49 15.30 -4.76
N TYR A 113 2.09 15.06 -6.00
CA TYR A 113 2.75 14.10 -6.88
C TYR A 113 4.13 14.57 -7.32
N LEU A 114 4.32 15.88 -7.49
CA LEU A 114 5.58 16.47 -7.94
C LEU A 114 6.62 16.59 -6.82
N MET A 115 6.17 16.52 -5.56
CA MET A 115 7.06 16.65 -4.41
C MET A 115 7.81 15.33 -4.14
N PRO A 116 9.14 15.37 -3.92
CA PRO A 116 9.89 14.20 -3.46
C PRO A 116 9.31 13.66 -2.15
N SER A 117 9.01 12.35 -2.11
CA SER A 117 8.37 11.72 -0.94
C SER A 117 9.16 11.93 0.35
N ILE A 118 10.49 11.97 0.28
CA ILE A 118 11.37 12.23 1.43
C ILE A 118 11.14 13.63 1.97
N ALA A 119 11.05 14.66 1.12
CA ALA A 119 10.82 16.04 1.55
C ALA A 119 9.46 16.19 2.25
N VAL A 120 8.41 15.57 1.70
CA VAL A 120 7.08 15.54 2.32
C VAL A 120 7.12 14.82 3.67
N GLY A 121 7.83 13.69 3.76
CA GLY A 121 7.99 12.95 5.01
C GLY A 121 8.68 13.77 6.09
N VAL A 122 9.77 14.46 5.76
CA VAL A 122 10.50 15.35 6.70
C VAL A 122 9.62 16.53 7.13
N ALA A 123 8.90 17.15 6.20
CA ALA A 123 7.99 18.25 6.52
C ALA A 123 6.87 17.80 7.48
N PHE A 124 6.28 16.62 7.26
CA PHE A 124 5.28 16.07 8.18
C PHE A 124 5.88 15.69 9.53
N PHE A 125 7.09 15.14 9.55
CA PHE A 125 7.79 14.87 10.79
C PHE A 125 7.95 16.15 11.62
N ILE A 126 8.46 17.23 11.04
CA ILE A 126 8.67 18.51 11.73
C ILE A 126 7.34 19.11 12.19
N LEU A 127 6.32 19.11 11.32
CA LEU A 127 5.03 19.73 11.61
C LEU A 127 4.28 18.99 12.73
N PHE A 128 4.25 17.66 12.68
CA PHE A 128 3.43 16.83 13.59
C PHE A 128 4.19 16.26 14.80
N SER A 129 5.51 16.49 14.92
CA SER A 129 6.27 16.22 16.12
C SER A 129 6.18 17.38 17.15
N ASN A 130 5.53 18.47 16.78
CA ASN A 130 5.43 19.61 17.66
C ASN A 130 4.42 19.35 18.78
N LYS A 131 4.64 19.98 19.95
CA LYS A 131 3.79 19.87 21.15
C LYS A 131 2.31 20.21 20.89
N TYR A 132 2.03 21.08 19.90
CA TYR A 132 0.68 21.51 19.56
C TYR A 132 -0.07 20.52 18.64
N PHE A 133 0.63 19.76 17.82
CA PHE A 133 0.08 18.80 16.87
C PHE A 133 0.72 17.42 17.04
N ASN A 134 0.65 16.87 18.25
CA ASN A 134 1.29 15.59 18.57
C ASN A 134 0.57 14.40 17.90
N LEU A 135 0.67 14.33 16.57
CA LEU A 135 0.18 13.19 15.77
C LEU A 135 1.29 12.22 15.38
N PHE A 136 2.52 12.49 15.83
CA PHE A 136 3.65 11.62 15.56
C PHE A 136 3.41 10.23 16.15
N ASN A 137 3.79 9.19 15.40
CA ASN A 137 3.60 7.78 15.75
C ASN A 137 2.13 7.34 15.90
N THR A 138 1.21 8.00 15.16
CA THR A 138 -0.21 7.62 15.13
C THR A 138 -0.66 7.18 13.74
N TYR A 139 -1.69 6.34 13.67
CA TYR A 139 -2.33 5.99 12.39
C TYR A 139 -2.93 7.22 11.70
N ALA A 140 -3.35 8.24 12.45
CA ALA A 140 -3.89 9.48 11.90
C ALA A 140 -2.89 10.19 10.98
N LEU A 141 -1.61 10.29 11.38
CA LEU A 141 -0.57 10.88 10.55
C LEU A 141 -0.37 10.09 9.25
N LEU A 142 -0.37 8.76 9.32
CA LEU A 142 -0.24 7.91 8.15
C LEU A 142 -1.44 8.07 7.19
N ILE A 143 -2.65 8.20 7.74
CA ILE A 143 -3.87 8.42 6.94
C ILE A 143 -3.82 9.78 6.25
N ILE A 144 -3.40 10.85 6.95
CA ILE A 144 -3.26 12.19 6.36
C ILE A 144 -2.22 12.17 5.24
N ALA A 145 -1.03 11.63 5.51
CA ALA A 145 0.05 11.55 4.54
C ALA A 145 -0.34 10.73 3.30
N GLY A 146 -0.93 9.56 3.52
CA GLY A 146 -1.42 8.71 2.45
C GLY A 146 -2.52 9.38 1.63
N THR A 147 -3.50 10.01 2.29
CA THR A 147 -4.58 10.73 1.61
C THR A 147 -4.03 11.80 0.68
N ILE A 148 -3.14 12.67 1.18
CA ILE A 148 -2.54 13.74 0.37
C ILE A 148 -1.78 13.17 -0.83
N LYS A 149 -1.04 12.08 -0.64
CA LYS A 149 -0.27 11.41 -1.69
C LYS A 149 -1.18 10.82 -2.79
N TYR A 150 -2.37 10.32 -2.44
CA TYR A 150 -3.26 9.62 -3.37
C TYR A 150 -4.33 10.50 -4.00
N ILE A 151 -4.58 11.71 -3.49
CA ILE A 151 -5.51 12.71 -4.11
C ILE A 151 -5.20 12.95 -5.60
N PRO A 152 -3.93 13.13 -6.05
CA PRO A 152 -3.62 13.34 -7.46
C PRO A 152 -4.15 12.22 -8.37
N PHE A 153 -3.98 10.98 -7.95
CA PHE A 153 -4.43 9.81 -8.72
C PHE A 153 -5.95 9.71 -8.74
N ALA A 154 -6.60 9.89 -7.60
CA ALA A 154 -8.05 9.84 -7.48
C ALA A 154 -8.72 10.96 -8.31
N SER A 155 -8.21 12.20 -8.23
CA SER A 155 -8.75 13.33 -8.99
C SER A 155 -8.58 13.16 -10.51
N ARG A 156 -7.43 12.62 -10.96
CA ARG A 156 -7.19 12.35 -12.39
C ARG A 156 -8.07 11.23 -12.91
N SER A 157 -8.20 10.13 -12.16
CA SER A 157 -9.08 9.02 -12.53
C SER A 157 -10.53 9.49 -12.65
N SER A 158 -11.02 10.23 -11.64
CA SER A 158 -12.37 10.78 -11.65
C SER A 158 -12.59 11.76 -12.81
N LEU A 159 -11.64 12.68 -13.04
CA LEU A 159 -11.74 13.63 -14.16
C LEU A 159 -11.85 12.89 -15.49
N ASN A 160 -10.99 11.90 -15.74
CA ASN A 160 -11.00 11.12 -16.97
C ASN A 160 -12.34 10.38 -17.16
N SER A 161 -12.87 9.76 -16.11
CA SER A 161 -14.18 9.08 -16.16
C SER A 161 -15.32 10.07 -16.47
N MET A 162 -15.35 11.24 -15.83
CA MET A 162 -16.36 12.28 -16.09
C MET A 162 -16.29 12.82 -17.52
N LEU A 163 -15.09 12.87 -18.10
CA LEU A 163 -14.90 13.33 -19.48
C LEU A 163 -15.38 12.32 -20.51
N GLN A 164 -15.24 11.05 -20.25
CA GLN A 164 -15.77 9.98 -21.10
C GLN A 164 -17.30 10.02 -21.11
N LEU A 165 -17.92 10.11 -19.93
CA LEU A 165 -19.38 10.22 -19.81
C LEU A 165 -19.96 11.47 -20.51
N SER A 166 -19.27 12.61 -20.45
CA SER A 166 -19.74 13.84 -21.10
C SER A 166 -19.56 13.85 -22.62
N GLY A 167 -18.81 12.94 -23.18
CA GLY A 167 -18.61 12.78 -24.61
C GLY A 167 -19.64 11.88 -25.31
N GLU A 168 -20.46 11.16 -24.52
CA GLU A 168 -21.50 10.26 -25.02
C GLU A 168 -22.92 10.89 -24.97
N ILE A 169 -23.05 12.13 -24.45
CA ILE A 169 -24.29 12.91 -24.42
C ILE A 169 -24.15 14.08 -25.37
#